data_f6c3a762bad107922192acfbb4181ad8
#
_entry.id   f6c3a762bad107922192acfbb4181ad8
#
_cell.length_a   1.000
_cell.length_b   1.000
_cell.length_c   1.000
_cell.angle_alpha   90.00
_cell.angle_beta   90.00
_cell.angle_gamma   90.00
#
_symmetry.space_group_name_H-M   'P 1'
#
loop_
_entity.id
_entity.type
_entity.pdbx_description
1 polymer ?
#
loop_
_entity_poly.entity_id
_entity_poly.type
_entity_poly.pdbx_seq_one_letter_code
_entity_poly.pdbx_strand_id
1 'polypeptide(L)'
;MIELIRYLSVNPVLVFLPIALVFAIFLRTGSAPERLARALFLFPFGIGRLAACARVFFFYEETNSLLGLDPEHFQYKIGLADLGLGIASLLAFRKSFSFCLGTAVFAFIFLGGIWIGRLLNFLAGLSPVESFWTLGAKSFLLLLLAASLIFWHRKKAGKA
;
A
#
# COMPACT_ATOMS: atom_id res chain seq x y z
N MET A 1 -19.57 -9.66 13.04
CA MET A 1 -18.25 -9.28 13.58
C MET A 1 -17.12 -10.02 12.88
N ILE A 2 -17.15 -11.34 12.76
CA ILE A 2 -16.12 -12.17 12.07
C ILE A 2 -15.94 -11.77 10.61
N GLU A 3 -17.03 -11.57 9.87
CA GLU A 3 -17.01 -11.12 8.47
C GLU A 3 -16.32 -9.76 8.29
N LEU A 4 -16.54 -8.81 9.19
CA LEU A 4 -15.89 -7.50 9.15
C LEU A 4 -14.38 -7.63 9.38
N ILE A 5 -13.96 -8.42 10.36
CA ILE A 5 -12.53 -8.67 10.64
C ILE A 5 -11.88 -9.34 9.42
N ARG A 6 -12.56 -10.33 8.83
CA ARG A 6 -12.11 -11.00 7.61
C ARG A 6 -11.95 -10.02 6.44
N TYR A 7 -12.96 -9.16 6.21
CA TYR A 7 -12.91 -8.13 5.17
C TYR A 7 -11.75 -7.14 5.37
N LEU A 8 -11.55 -6.65 6.58
CA LEU A 8 -10.46 -5.72 6.91
C LEU A 8 -9.08 -6.38 6.76
N SER A 9 -8.94 -7.67 7.10
CA SER A 9 -7.69 -8.38 6.91
C SER A 9 -7.32 -8.58 5.44
N VAL A 10 -8.30 -8.71 4.56
CA VAL A 10 -8.10 -8.77 3.10
C VAL A 10 -7.76 -7.40 2.51
N ASN A 11 -8.23 -6.32 3.14
CA ASN A 11 -8.03 -4.95 2.68
C ASN A 11 -7.23 -4.10 3.69
N PRO A 12 -5.92 -4.37 3.88
CA PRO A 12 -5.10 -3.69 4.88
C PRO A 12 -5.03 -2.17 4.68
N VAL A 13 -5.25 -1.67 3.47
CA VAL A 13 -5.30 -0.22 3.18
C VAL A 13 -6.38 0.47 4.00
N LEU A 14 -7.56 -0.15 4.16
CA LEU A 14 -8.68 0.42 4.91
C LEU A 14 -8.37 0.57 6.41
N VAL A 15 -7.47 -0.27 6.93
CA VAL A 15 -7.02 -0.20 8.34
C VAL A 15 -5.85 0.75 8.50
N PHE A 16 -4.81 0.58 7.68
CA PHE A 16 -3.54 1.26 7.88
C PHE A 16 -3.52 2.70 7.35
N LEU A 17 -4.40 3.07 6.41
CA LEU A 17 -4.49 4.45 5.93
C LEU A 17 -5.01 5.41 7.00
N PRO A 18 -6.13 5.16 7.69
CA PRO A 18 -6.56 6.01 8.81
C PRO A 18 -5.51 6.12 9.91
N ILE A 19 -4.85 5.01 10.26
CA ILE A 19 -3.77 5.01 11.26
C ILE A 19 -2.62 5.90 10.81
N ALA A 20 -2.21 5.84 9.53
CA ALA A 20 -1.16 6.68 8.99
C ALA A 20 -1.53 8.18 9.05
N LEU A 21 -2.77 8.53 8.73
CA LEU A 21 -3.24 9.92 8.78
C LEU A 21 -3.20 10.47 10.22
N VAL A 22 -3.71 9.71 11.19
CA VAL A 22 -3.65 10.09 12.60
C VAL A 22 -2.19 10.19 13.07
N PHE A 23 -1.37 9.21 12.76
CA PHE A 23 0.05 9.20 13.16
C PHE A 23 0.84 10.37 12.57
N ALA A 24 0.54 10.79 11.33
CA ALA A 24 1.18 11.94 10.69
C ALA A 24 0.95 13.26 11.46
N ILE A 25 -0.17 13.38 12.19
CA ILE A 25 -0.46 14.54 13.05
C ILE A 25 0.47 14.57 14.27
N PHE A 26 0.74 13.38 14.86
CA PHE A 26 1.58 13.27 16.04
C PHE A 26 3.08 13.32 15.76
N LEU A 27 3.51 13.10 14.53
CA LEU A 27 4.92 13.26 14.16
C LEU A 27 5.34 14.74 14.30
N ARG A 28 6.27 15.02 15.21
CA ARG A 28 6.75 16.38 15.49
C ARG A 28 7.90 16.83 14.59
N THR A 29 8.51 15.93 13.83
CA THR A 29 9.69 16.20 13.00
C THR A 29 9.33 16.34 11.53
N GLY A 30 9.85 17.38 10.88
CA GLY A 30 9.67 17.60 9.44
C GLY A 30 8.43 18.42 9.07
N SER A 31 8.31 18.71 7.78
CA SER A 31 7.16 19.43 7.24
C SER A 31 5.91 18.53 7.16
N ALA A 32 4.72 19.13 7.13
CA ALA A 32 3.47 18.36 7.05
C ALA A 32 3.46 17.31 5.92
N PRO A 33 3.85 17.64 4.66
CA PRO A 33 3.91 16.63 3.60
C PRO A 33 4.99 15.56 3.86
N GLU A 34 6.11 15.90 4.49
CA GLU A 34 7.13 14.94 4.89
C GLU A 34 6.59 13.95 5.93
N ARG A 35 5.91 14.48 6.96
CA ARG A 35 5.29 13.66 8.02
C ARG A 35 4.27 12.70 7.44
N LEU A 36 3.44 13.18 6.52
CA LEU A 36 2.46 12.36 5.83
C LEU A 36 3.13 11.26 5.00
N ALA A 37 4.12 11.61 4.15
CA ALA A 37 4.86 10.62 3.37
C ALA A 37 5.49 9.54 4.25
N ARG A 38 6.15 9.93 5.35
CA ARG A 38 6.76 9.00 6.31
C ARG A 38 5.73 8.09 6.97
N ALA A 39 4.59 8.61 7.39
CA ALA A 39 3.51 7.82 7.97
C ALA A 39 2.91 6.82 6.97
N LEU A 40 2.76 7.22 5.69
CA LEU A 40 2.33 6.32 4.62
C LEU A 40 3.35 5.20 4.37
N PHE A 41 4.65 5.51 4.36
CA PHE A 41 5.68 4.47 4.24
C PHE A 41 5.67 3.50 5.43
N LEU A 42 5.45 3.99 6.66
CA LEU A 42 5.42 3.13 7.84
C LEU A 42 4.22 2.19 7.84
N PHE A 43 3.01 2.71 7.69
CA PHE A 43 1.79 1.93 7.91
C PHE A 43 1.29 1.22 6.64
N PRO A 44 0.69 1.86 5.63
CA PRO A 44 0.10 1.11 4.52
C PRO A 44 1.12 0.44 3.61
N PHE A 45 2.26 1.10 3.34
CA PHE A 45 3.31 0.53 2.49
C PHE A 45 4.32 -0.34 3.23
N GLY A 46 4.55 -0.12 4.52
CA GLY A 46 5.42 -0.95 5.36
C GLY A 46 4.65 -2.10 5.98
N ILE A 47 4.01 -1.85 7.12
CA ILE A 47 3.31 -2.88 7.91
C ILE A 47 2.21 -3.55 7.08
N GLY A 48 1.44 -2.78 6.30
CA GLY A 48 0.37 -3.30 5.46
C GLY A 48 0.87 -4.28 4.37
N ARG A 49 2.05 -4.03 3.77
CA ARG A 49 2.65 -4.96 2.79
C ARG A 49 3.22 -6.21 3.46
N LEU A 50 3.85 -6.07 4.62
CA LEU A 50 4.30 -7.22 5.40
C LEU A 50 3.13 -8.11 5.84
N ALA A 51 2.02 -7.52 6.25
CA ALA A 51 0.81 -8.26 6.58
C ALA A 51 0.22 -8.96 5.34
N ALA A 52 0.24 -8.32 4.16
CA ALA A 52 -0.17 -8.93 2.91
C ALA A 52 0.74 -10.11 2.53
N CYS A 53 2.05 -9.96 2.66
CA CYS A 53 3.03 -11.02 2.48
C CYS A 53 2.77 -12.20 3.43
N ALA A 54 2.67 -11.93 4.74
CA ALA A 54 2.40 -12.95 5.76
C ALA A 54 1.13 -13.74 5.45
N ARG A 55 0.08 -13.07 4.99
CA ARG A 55 -1.16 -13.73 4.59
C ARG A 55 -0.94 -14.69 3.42
N VAL A 56 -0.18 -14.30 2.40
CA VAL A 56 0.12 -15.18 1.25
C VAL A 56 0.91 -16.40 1.67
N PHE A 57 1.84 -16.28 2.63
CA PHE A 57 2.69 -17.40 3.04
C PHE A 57 2.04 -18.31 4.09
N PHE A 58 1.30 -17.77 5.04
CA PHE A 58 0.77 -18.52 6.18
C PHE A 58 -0.70 -18.91 6.04
N PHE A 59 -1.48 -18.18 5.21
CA PHE A 59 -2.91 -18.39 5.04
C PHE A 59 -3.28 -18.55 3.56
N TYR A 60 -2.47 -19.32 2.85
CA TYR A 60 -2.56 -19.49 1.40
C TYR A 60 -3.92 -20.04 0.95
N GLU A 61 -4.39 -21.16 1.55
CA GLU A 61 -5.65 -21.82 1.19
C GLU A 61 -6.88 -20.92 1.44
N GLU A 62 -6.89 -20.25 2.60
CA GLU A 62 -7.97 -19.31 2.93
C GLU A 62 -7.96 -18.09 2.00
N THR A 63 -6.80 -17.60 1.63
CA THR A 63 -6.65 -16.46 0.73
C THR A 63 -7.13 -16.79 -0.67
N ASN A 64 -6.83 -17.98 -1.19
CA ASN A 64 -7.27 -18.43 -2.51
C ASN A 64 -8.78 -18.62 -2.58
N SER A 65 -9.37 -19.26 -1.58
CA SER A 65 -10.81 -19.46 -1.51
C SER A 65 -11.57 -18.14 -1.43
N LEU A 66 -10.98 -17.11 -0.79
CA LEU A 66 -11.58 -15.78 -0.65
C LEU A 66 -11.48 -14.92 -1.91
N LEU A 67 -10.38 -15.08 -2.66
CA LEU A 67 -10.10 -14.27 -3.85
C LEU A 67 -10.54 -14.96 -5.15
N GLY A 68 -11.01 -16.23 -5.07
CA GLY A 68 -11.39 -16.99 -6.26
C GLY A 68 -10.24 -17.21 -7.24
N LEU A 69 -9.00 -17.26 -6.75
CA LEU A 69 -7.80 -17.40 -7.56
C LEU A 69 -7.35 -18.87 -7.57
N ASP A 70 -6.94 -19.34 -8.76
CA ASP A 70 -6.29 -20.64 -8.87
C ASP A 70 -4.96 -20.66 -8.09
N PRO A 71 -4.61 -21.80 -7.45
CA PRO A 71 -3.40 -21.93 -6.64
C PRO A 71 -2.13 -22.01 -7.51
N GLU A 72 -1.80 -20.93 -8.21
CA GLU A 72 -0.59 -20.88 -9.01
C GLU A 72 0.58 -20.22 -8.28
N HIS A 73 1.79 -20.61 -8.66
CA HIS A 73 3.08 -20.07 -8.20
C HIS A 73 3.21 -18.53 -8.32
N PHE A 74 2.27 -17.88 -9.01
CA PHE A 74 2.21 -16.44 -9.19
C PHE A 74 1.98 -15.69 -7.87
N GLN A 75 1.21 -16.25 -6.95
CA GLN A 75 0.93 -15.61 -5.66
C GLN A 75 2.17 -15.50 -4.77
N TYR A 76 3.07 -16.50 -4.80
CA TYR A 76 4.35 -16.42 -4.09
C TYR A 76 5.22 -15.28 -4.61
N LYS A 77 5.22 -15.02 -5.93
CA LYS A 77 5.96 -13.90 -6.52
C LYS A 77 5.41 -12.55 -6.05
N ILE A 78 4.08 -12.42 -5.95
CA ILE A 78 3.44 -11.22 -5.39
C ILE A 78 3.79 -11.07 -3.91
N GLY A 79 3.74 -12.16 -3.13
CA GLY A 79 4.10 -12.15 -1.72
C GLY A 79 5.54 -11.72 -1.48
N LEU A 80 6.50 -12.19 -2.29
CA LEU A 80 7.90 -11.77 -2.22
C LEU A 80 8.08 -10.28 -2.61
N ALA A 81 7.36 -9.80 -3.62
CA ALA A 81 7.39 -8.39 -3.99
C ALA A 81 6.77 -7.51 -2.89
N ASP A 82 5.69 -7.97 -2.24
CA ASP A 82 5.11 -7.30 -1.08
C ASP A 82 6.09 -7.28 0.12
N LEU A 83 6.86 -8.36 0.34
CA LEU A 83 7.91 -8.41 1.35
C LEU A 83 8.98 -7.35 1.07
N GLY A 84 9.50 -7.32 -0.16
CA GLY A 84 10.52 -6.36 -0.57
C GLY A 84 10.04 -4.92 -0.44
N LEU A 85 8.83 -4.61 -0.91
CA LEU A 85 8.23 -3.29 -0.77
C LEU A 85 8.00 -2.92 0.70
N GLY A 86 7.53 -3.87 1.50
CA GLY A 86 7.30 -3.67 2.94
C GLY A 86 8.59 -3.28 3.67
N ILE A 87 9.66 -4.04 3.49
CA ILE A 87 10.96 -3.75 4.10
C ILE A 87 11.52 -2.41 3.60
N ALA A 88 11.51 -2.16 2.29
CA ALA A 88 11.98 -0.90 1.72
C ALA A 88 11.20 0.30 2.28
N SER A 89 9.88 0.15 2.45
CA SER A 89 9.02 1.20 3.02
C SER A 89 9.30 1.47 4.50
N LEU A 90 9.54 0.43 5.30
CA LEU A 90 9.96 0.60 6.70
C LEU A 90 11.30 1.34 6.79
N LEU A 91 12.25 1.04 5.91
CA LEU A 91 13.51 1.75 5.83
C LEU A 91 13.29 3.22 5.38
N ALA A 92 12.43 3.46 4.40
CA ALA A 92 12.11 4.79 3.88
C ALA A 92 11.58 5.73 4.96
N PHE A 93 10.88 5.22 5.97
CA PHE A 93 10.41 6.01 7.11
C PHE A 93 11.50 6.85 7.78
N ARG A 94 12.75 6.33 7.83
CA ARG A 94 13.90 6.99 8.48
C ARG A 94 14.96 7.50 7.50
N LYS A 95 14.83 7.21 6.21
CA LYS A 95 15.84 7.53 5.20
C LYS A 95 15.60 8.88 4.51
N SER A 96 16.54 9.26 3.64
CA SER A 96 16.50 10.51 2.86
C SER A 96 15.36 10.53 1.85
N PHE A 97 15.05 11.74 1.35
CA PHE A 97 14.04 11.94 0.30
C PHE A 97 14.30 11.09 -0.95
N SER A 98 15.57 10.97 -1.38
CA SER A 98 15.92 10.18 -2.56
C SER A 98 15.60 8.69 -2.39
N PHE A 99 15.81 8.14 -1.20
CA PHE A 99 15.42 6.76 -0.89
C PHE A 99 13.90 6.60 -0.88
N CYS A 100 13.17 7.55 -0.28
CA CYS A 100 11.70 7.57 -0.30
C CYS A 100 11.17 7.63 -1.74
N LEU A 101 11.79 8.44 -2.61
CA LEU A 101 11.40 8.55 -4.01
C LEU A 101 11.61 7.23 -4.76
N GLY A 102 12.76 6.58 -4.61
CA GLY A 102 13.02 5.28 -5.22
C GLY A 102 12.02 4.20 -4.77
N THR A 103 11.74 4.15 -3.46
CA THR A 103 10.72 3.24 -2.90
C THR A 103 9.33 3.55 -3.45
N ALA A 104 8.97 4.84 -3.59
CA ALA A 104 7.69 5.24 -4.16
C ALA A 104 7.57 4.84 -5.64
N VAL A 105 8.60 5.04 -6.44
CA VAL A 105 8.61 4.61 -7.85
C VAL A 105 8.35 3.12 -7.96
N PHE A 106 9.02 2.30 -7.16
CA PHE A 106 8.75 0.87 -7.11
C PHE A 106 7.30 0.57 -6.68
N ALA A 107 6.79 1.23 -5.65
CA ALA A 107 5.41 1.07 -5.21
C ALA A 107 4.40 1.44 -6.30
N PHE A 108 4.62 2.54 -7.04
CA PHE A 108 3.76 2.96 -8.14
C PHE A 108 3.74 1.94 -9.27
N ILE A 109 4.89 1.42 -9.69
CA ILE A 109 4.97 0.43 -10.77
C ILE A 109 4.30 -0.87 -10.33
N PHE A 110 4.65 -1.38 -9.16
CA PHE A 110 4.16 -2.67 -8.67
C PHE A 110 2.66 -2.63 -8.34
N LEU A 111 2.24 -1.70 -7.48
CA LEU A 111 0.84 -1.62 -7.06
C LEU A 111 -0.06 -1.03 -8.13
N GLY A 112 0.45 -0.09 -8.92
CA GLY A 112 -0.25 0.46 -10.07
C GLY A 112 -0.51 -0.60 -11.13
N GLY A 113 0.46 -1.48 -11.40
CA GLY A 113 0.28 -2.62 -12.31
C GLY A 113 -0.80 -3.59 -11.82
N ILE A 114 -0.78 -3.96 -10.54
CA ILE A 114 -1.83 -4.79 -9.92
C ILE A 114 -3.19 -4.09 -10.02
N TRP A 115 -3.24 -2.78 -9.76
CA TRP A 115 -4.47 -2.00 -9.81
C TRP A 115 -5.05 -1.97 -11.23
N ILE A 116 -4.22 -1.73 -12.26
CA ILE A 116 -4.64 -1.73 -13.67
C ILE A 116 -5.20 -3.10 -14.05
N GLY A 117 -4.51 -4.19 -13.71
CA GLY A 117 -4.99 -5.55 -13.98
C GLY A 117 -6.37 -5.82 -13.36
N ARG A 118 -6.60 -5.38 -12.14
CA ARG A 118 -7.89 -5.52 -11.45
C ARG A 118 -8.99 -4.66 -12.07
N LEU A 119 -8.64 -3.43 -12.48
CA LEU A 119 -9.56 -2.54 -13.17
C LEU A 119 -10.01 -3.16 -14.51
N LEU A 120 -9.09 -3.72 -15.27
CA LEU A 120 -9.41 -4.40 -16.53
C LEU A 120 -10.32 -5.61 -16.31
N ASN A 121 -10.05 -6.44 -15.30
CA ASN A 121 -10.91 -7.57 -14.93
C ASN A 121 -12.31 -7.11 -14.51
N PHE A 122 -12.42 -6.02 -13.77
CA PHE A 122 -13.69 -5.43 -13.38
C PHE A 122 -14.48 -4.95 -14.59
N LEU A 123 -13.82 -4.23 -15.52
CA LEU A 123 -14.46 -3.75 -16.75
C LEU A 123 -14.87 -4.89 -17.70
N ALA A 124 -14.15 -6.02 -17.68
CA ALA A 124 -14.47 -7.22 -18.41
C ALA A 124 -15.58 -8.07 -17.75
N GLY A 125 -16.10 -7.69 -16.59
CA GLY A 125 -17.10 -8.47 -15.85
C GLY A 125 -16.59 -9.78 -15.28
N LEU A 126 -15.28 -9.99 -15.24
CA LEU A 126 -14.62 -11.23 -14.80
C LEU A 126 -14.37 -11.29 -13.29
N SER A 127 -14.53 -10.18 -12.59
CA SER A 127 -14.33 -10.14 -11.13
C SER A 127 -15.66 -10.18 -10.39
N PRO A 128 -15.87 -11.16 -9.49
CA PRO A 128 -16.89 -11.03 -8.48
C PRO A 128 -16.42 -9.96 -7.48
N VAL A 129 -17.02 -8.80 -7.58
CA VAL A 129 -17.11 -7.78 -6.52
C VAL A 129 -15.82 -7.49 -5.73
N GLU A 130 -14.76 -7.06 -6.37
CA GLU A 130 -13.94 -6.07 -5.68
C GLU A 130 -14.81 -4.81 -5.59
N SER A 131 -15.25 -4.48 -4.39
CA SER A 131 -16.12 -3.32 -4.23
C SER A 131 -15.41 -2.08 -4.79
N PHE A 132 -16.13 -1.26 -5.53
CA PHE A 132 -15.69 0.06 -6.02
C PHE A 132 -14.89 0.85 -4.94
N TRP A 133 -15.25 0.67 -3.68
CA TRP A 133 -14.59 1.27 -2.53
C TRP A 133 -13.14 0.81 -2.32
N THR A 134 -12.84 -0.48 -2.53
CA THR A 134 -11.46 -0.98 -2.33
C THR A 134 -10.53 -0.54 -3.46
N LEU A 135 -11.03 -0.47 -4.69
CA LEU A 135 -10.31 0.11 -5.82
C LEU A 135 -10.06 1.61 -5.58
N GLY A 136 -11.08 2.35 -5.14
CA GLY A 136 -10.98 3.77 -4.81
C GLY A 136 -9.97 4.05 -3.70
N ALA A 137 -9.99 3.28 -2.61
CA ALA A 137 -9.06 3.44 -1.49
C ALA A 137 -7.60 3.20 -1.90
N LYS A 138 -7.34 2.21 -2.76
CA LYS A 138 -5.98 1.94 -3.28
C LYS A 138 -5.49 3.05 -4.19
N SER A 139 -6.36 3.57 -5.08
CA SER A 139 -6.04 4.72 -5.94
C SER A 139 -5.74 5.96 -5.10
N PHE A 140 -6.60 6.24 -4.12
CA PHE A 140 -6.43 7.38 -3.21
C PHE A 140 -5.10 7.29 -2.45
N LEU A 141 -4.72 6.10 -1.97
CA LEU A 141 -3.45 5.89 -1.29
C LEU A 141 -2.25 6.26 -2.16
N LEU A 142 -2.23 5.81 -3.43
CA LEU A 142 -1.14 6.13 -4.35
C LEU A 142 -1.10 7.64 -4.66
N LEU A 143 -2.24 8.25 -4.95
CA LEU A 143 -2.33 9.70 -5.18
C LEU A 143 -1.88 10.51 -3.97
N LEU A 144 -2.25 10.08 -2.77
CA LEU A 144 -1.85 10.75 -1.54
C LEU A 144 -0.34 10.65 -1.31
N LEU A 145 0.28 9.51 -1.62
CA LEU A 145 1.74 9.35 -1.58
C LEU A 145 2.41 10.28 -2.60
N ALA A 146 1.94 10.30 -3.87
CA ALA A 146 2.48 11.17 -4.90
C ALA A 146 2.41 12.64 -4.49
N ALA A 147 1.23 13.10 -4.05
CA ALA A 147 1.03 14.48 -3.60
C ALA A 147 1.97 14.83 -2.43
N SER A 148 2.06 13.96 -1.42
CA SER A 148 2.92 14.19 -0.26
C SER A 148 4.41 14.34 -0.64
N LEU A 149 4.90 13.53 -1.58
CA LEU A 149 6.28 13.60 -2.06
C LEU A 149 6.53 14.84 -2.92
N ILE A 150 5.61 15.23 -3.80
CA ILE A 150 5.71 16.45 -4.62
C ILE A 150 5.78 17.69 -3.72
N PHE A 151 4.87 17.80 -2.74
CA PHE A 151 4.87 18.92 -1.81
C PHE A 151 6.09 18.92 -0.88
N TRP A 152 6.57 17.75 -0.47
CA TRP A 152 7.82 17.64 0.31
C TRP A 152 9.01 18.15 -0.51
N HIS A 153 9.14 17.71 -1.78
CA HIS A 153 10.19 18.17 -2.69
C HIS A 153 10.16 19.70 -2.86
N ARG A 154 8.99 20.28 -3.17
CA ARG A 154 8.84 21.73 -3.35
C ARG A 154 9.24 22.51 -2.10
N LYS A 155 8.86 22.04 -0.92
CA LYS A 155 9.19 22.69 0.35
C LYS A 155 10.68 22.58 0.71
N LYS A 156 11.36 21.55 0.23
CA LYS A 156 12.80 21.39 0.39
C LYS A 156 13.57 22.31 -0.59
N ALA A 157 13.13 22.40 -1.84
CA ALA A 157 13.72 23.27 -2.86
C ALA A 157 13.54 24.77 -2.54
N GLY A 158 12.44 25.17 -1.92
CA GLY A 158 12.19 26.56 -1.51
C GLY A 158 12.95 27.01 -0.25
N LYS A 159 13.74 26.13 0.37
CA LYS A 159 14.61 26.44 1.53
C LYS A 159 16.10 26.45 1.18
N ALA A 160 16.47 26.07 -0.04
CA ALA A 160 17.82 26.16 -0.59
C ALA A 160 18.00 27.47 -1.34
#